data_9c1e65a67172bf47e1c1eab71f319504
#
_entry.id   9c1e65a67172bf47e1c1eab71f319504
#
_cell.length_a   1.000
_cell.length_b   1.000
_cell.length_c   1.000
_cell.angle_alpha   90.00
_cell.angle_beta   90.00
_cell.angle_gamma   90.00
#
_symmetry.space_group_name_H-M   'P 1'
#
loop_
_entity.id
_entity.type
_entity.pdbx_description
1 polymer ?
#
loop_
_entity_poly.entity_id
_entity_poly.type
_entity_poly.pdbx_seq_one_letter_code
_entity_poly.pdbx_strand_id
1 'polypeptide(L)'
;MLKLAGALLLVAAGALLGWMHAGRLAERPAQIRRLVRLLSQLETDIAYGLTPLPEAFGRIGRQATEPLASLFRTAAVRLERDGMAAPEAWRAALDSVWELTAMKNAEKEIMLSLGNTLGATDRDDQVRHLRLAVKQLESLEPEAAEEQRRYEKMWKSLGLLGGALVAVILY
;
A
#
# COMPACT_ATOMS: atom_id res chain seq x y z
N MET A 1 7.35 -28.52 34.43
CA MET A 1 6.07 -27.88 34.09
C MET A 1 6.29 -26.37 33.74
N LEU A 2 6.83 -25.56 34.65
CA LEU A 2 7.01 -24.11 34.42
C LEU A 2 7.95 -23.76 33.25
N LYS A 3 9.04 -24.50 33.07
CA LYS A 3 10.01 -24.32 31.97
C LYS A 3 9.41 -24.63 30.59
N LEU A 4 8.54 -25.63 30.50
CA LEU A 4 7.83 -25.99 29.27
C LEU A 4 6.77 -24.96 28.90
N ALA A 5 6.06 -24.40 29.88
CA ALA A 5 5.09 -23.33 29.68
C ALA A 5 5.78 -22.05 29.18
N GLY A 6 6.96 -21.71 29.74
CA GLY A 6 7.76 -20.56 29.28
C GLY A 6 8.28 -20.71 27.84
N ALA A 7 8.77 -21.89 27.47
CA ALA A 7 9.22 -22.17 26.12
C ALA A 7 8.04 -22.10 25.11
N LEU A 8 6.89 -22.64 25.46
CA LEU A 8 5.68 -22.58 24.62
C LEU A 8 5.20 -21.14 24.42
N LEU A 9 5.23 -20.31 25.47
CA LEU A 9 4.88 -18.88 25.39
C LEU A 9 5.85 -18.09 24.49
N LEU A 10 7.15 -18.36 24.58
CA LEU A 10 8.15 -17.70 23.71
C LEU A 10 7.97 -18.08 22.24
N VAL A 11 7.72 -19.35 21.94
CA VAL A 11 7.44 -19.82 20.58
C VAL A 11 6.13 -19.22 20.05
N ALA A 12 5.09 -19.17 20.86
CA ALA A 12 3.82 -18.57 20.49
C ALA A 12 3.94 -17.05 20.26
N ALA A 13 4.67 -16.33 21.11
CA ALA A 13 4.93 -14.89 20.93
C ALA A 13 5.75 -14.61 19.67
N GLY A 14 6.79 -15.39 19.40
CA GLY A 14 7.58 -15.28 18.16
C GLY A 14 6.76 -15.57 16.92
N ALA A 15 5.88 -16.59 16.96
CA ALA A 15 4.98 -16.94 15.88
C ALA A 15 3.94 -15.83 15.62
N LEU A 16 3.37 -15.22 16.66
CA LEU A 16 2.43 -14.10 16.55
C LEU A 16 3.07 -12.85 15.95
N LEU A 17 4.25 -12.48 16.41
CA LEU A 17 4.98 -11.33 15.86
C LEU A 17 5.35 -11.55 14.39
N GLY A 18 5.77 -12.75 14.06
CA GLY A 18 6.06 -13.13 12.69
C GLY A 18 4.81 -13.08 11.80
N TRP A 19 3.67 -13.57 12.28
CA TRP A 19 2.41 -13.58 11.55
C TRP A 19 1.89 -12.16 11.28
N MET A 20 2.00 -11.27 12.25
CA MET A 20 1.64 -9.85 12.08
C MET A 20 2.52 -9.16 11.03
N HIS A 21 3.81 -9.48 10.97
CA HIS A 21 4.72 -8.92 9.95
C HIS A 21 4.47 -9.52 8.54
N ALA A 22 4.17 -10.81 8.47
CA ALA A 22 3.83 -11.50 7.24
C ALA A 22 2.50 -11.01 6.63
N GLY A 23 1.53 -10.64 7.45
CA GLY A 23 0.25 -10.09 6.99
C GLY A 23 0.41 -8.82 6.16
N ARG A 24 1.29 -7.90 6.57
CA ARG A 24 1.57 -6.67 5.80
C ARG A 24 2.20 -6.98 4.44
N LEU A 25 3.16 -7.90 4.38
CA LEU A 25 3.81 -8.27 3.12
C LEU A 25 2.86 -8.99 2.15
N ALA A 26 1.88 -9.74 2.70
CA ALA A 26 0.84 -10.38 1.90
C ALA A 26 -0.11 -9.36 1.22
N GLU A 27 -0.29 -8.19 1.80
CA GLU A 27 -1.16 -7.15 1.25
C GLU A 27 -0.48 -6.25 0.20
N ARG A 28 0.87 -6.19 0.17
CA ARG A 28 1.61 -5.28 -0.72
C ARG A 28 1.20 -5.42 -2.19
N PRO A 29 1.22 -6.60 -2.83
CA PRO A 29 0.85 -6.71 -4.24
C PRO A 29 -0.64 -6.39 -4.48
N ALA A 30 -1.51 -6.70 -3.53
CA ALA A 30 -2.93 -6.35 -3.63
C ALA A 30 -3.15 -4.83 -3.55
N GLN A 31 -2.42 -4.13 -2.68
CA GLN A 31 -2.49 -2.68 -2.58
C GLN A 31 -1.91 -1.99 -3.82
N ILE A 32 -0.80 -2.48 -4.39
CA ILE A 32 -0.25 -1.98 -5.65
C ILE A 32 -1.31 -2.10 -6.76
N ARG A 33 -1.93 -3.27 -6.94
CA ARG A 33 -2.99 -3.47 -7.95
C ARG A 33 -4.19 -2.55 -7.73
N ARG A 34 -4.59 -2.31 -6.48
CA ARG A 34 -5.67 -1.36 -6.17
C ARG A 34 -5.27 0.06 -6.53
N LEU A 35 -4.06 0.47 -6.17
CA LEU A 35 -3.53 1.81 -6.49
C LEU A 35 -3.46 2.05 -7.99
N VAL A 36 -2.95 1.08 -8.77
CA VAL A 36 -2.93 1.13 -10.25
C VAL A 36 -4.33 1.40 -10.80
N ARG A 37 -5.37 0.67 -10.32
CA ARG A 37 -6.75 0.91 -10.78
C ARG A 37 -7.26 2.30 -10.43
N LEU A 38 -6.95 2.80 -9.22
CA LEU A 38 -7.36 4.14 -8.79
C LEU A 38 -6.68 5.24 -9.60
N LEU A 39 -5.40 5.07 -9.93
CA LEU A 39 -4.68 6.02 -10.79
C LEU A 39 -5.19 5.98 -12.24
N SER A 40 -5.54 4.81 -12.77
CA SER A 40 -6.16 4.68 -14.10
C SER A 40 -7.54 5.33 -14.15
N GLN A 41 -8.30 5.26 -13.05
CA GLN A 41 -9.55 6.00 -12.92
C GLN A 41 -9.30 7.51 -12.89
N LEU A 42 -8.31 7.98 -12.13
CA LEU A 42 -7.92 9.38 -12.08
C LEU A 42 -7.46 9.89 -13.45
N GLU A 43 -6.69 9.08 -14.20
CA GLU A 43 -6.30 9.38 -15.57
C GLU A 43 -7.53 9.62 -16.46
N THR A 44 -8.52 8.74 -16.38
CA THR A 44 -9.77 8.87 -17.14
C THR A 44 -10.53 10.13 -16.76
N ASP A 45 -10.61 10.43 -15.46
CA ASP A 45 -11.27 11.63 -14.94
C ASP A 45 -10.60 12.92 -15.44
N ILE A 46 -9.28 12.94 -15.52
CA ILE A 46 -8.51 14.09 -16.04
C ILE A 46 -8.58 14.14 -17.56
N ALA A 47 -8.44 13.01 -18.25
CA ALA A 47 -8.42 12.99 -19.72
C ALA A 47 -9.75 13.39 -20.36
N TYR A 48 -10.86 12.90 -19.82
CA TYR A 48 -12.19 13.05 -20.42
C TYR A 48 -13.17 13.83 -19.55
N GLY A 49 -12.91 13.98 -18.26
CA GLY A 49 -13.74 14.70 -17.33
C GLY A 49 -13.28 16.16 -17.19
N LEU A 50 -14.24 17.09 -17.14
CA LEU A 50 -14.01 18.44 -16.65
C LEU A 50 -14.08 18.49 -15.11
N THR A 51 -13.77 17.36 -14.45
CA THR A 51 -13.89 17.21 -13.00
C THR A 51 -12.68 17.86 -12.33
N PRO A 52 -12.87 18.82 -11.42
CA PRO A 52 -11.77 19.39 -10.64
C PRO A 52 -11.06 18.32 -9.82
N LEU A 53 -9.75 18.46 -9.64
CA LEU A 53 -8.91 17.49 -8.92
C LEU A 53 -9.41 17.16 -7.51
N PRO A 54 -9.88 18.13 -6.68
CA PRO A 54 -10.44 17.82 -5.37
C PRO A 54 -11.65 16.88 -5.43
N GLU A 55 -12.55 17.11 -6.39
CA GLU A 55 -13.73 16.28 -6.58
C GLU A 55 -13.36 14.86 -7.05
N ALA A 56 -12.42 14.75 -8.00
CA ALA A 56 -11.90 13.47 -8.47
C ALA A 56 -11.28 12.67 -7.32
N PHE A 57 -10.44 13.28 -6.51
CA PHE A 57 -9.87 12.66 -5.31
C PHE A 57 -10.94 12.26 -4.29
N GLY A 58 -11.92 13.13 -4.03
CA GLY A 58 -13.04 12.84 -3.13
C GLY A 58 -13.87 11.64 -3.60
N ARG A 59 -14.13 11.52 -4.90
CA ARG A 59 -14.84 10.37 -5.49
C ARG A 59 -14.04 9.08 -5.35
N ILE A 60 -12.76 9.09 -5.71
CA ILE A 60 -11.86 7.95 -5.56
C ILE A 60 -11.77 7.53 -4.09
N GLY A 61 -11.61 8.49 -3.17
CA GLY A 61 -11.53 8.22 -1.75
C GLY A 61 -12.79 7.59 -1.14
N ARG A 62 -13.98 7.82 -1.74
CA ARG A 62 -15.24 7.16 -1.33
C ARG A 62 -15.35 5.73 -1.85
N GLN A 63 -14.75 5.42 -2.98
CA GLN A 63 -14.82 4.10 -3.63
C GLN A 63 -13.69 3.16 -3.23
N ALA A 64 -12.55 3.73 -2.83
CA ALA A 64 -11.38 2.97 -2.45
C ALA A 64 -11.56 2.28 -1.09
N THR A 65 -10.73 1.27 -0.85
CA THR A 65 -10.59 0.61 0.46
C THR A 65 -9.42 1.20 1.23
N GLU A 66 -9.49 1.15 2.56
CA GLU A 66 -8.36 1.58 3.40
C GLU A 66 -7.09 0.74 3.13
N PRO A 67 -5.91 1.31 3.27
CA PRO A 67 -5.60 2.72 3.62
C PRO A 67 -5.64 3.71 2.45
N LEU A 68 -5.78 3.24 1.21
CA LEU A 68 -5.79 4.10 0.01
C LEU A 68 -6.97 5.08 0.00
N ALA A 69 -8.11 4.68 0.54
CA ALA A 69 -9.24 5.59 0.71
C ALA A 69 -8.87 6.84 1.50
N SER A 70 -8.17 6.67 2.62
CA SER A 70 -7.69 7.77 3.45
C SER A 70 -6.69 8.67 2.73
N LEU A 71 -5.81 8.12 1.88
CA LEU A 71 -4.88 8.90 1.07
C LEU A 71 -5.60 9.91 0.18
N PHE A 72 -6.55 9.43 -0.64
CA PHE A 72 -7.29 10.29 -1.57
C PHE A 72 -8.24 11.25 -0.85
N ARG A 73 -8.89 10.82 0.24
CA ARG A 73 -9.74 11.72 1.05
C ARG A 73 -8.93 12.84 1.71
N THR A 74 -7.77 12.51 2.25
CA THR A 74 -6.89 13.52 2.88
C THR A 74 -6.41 14.53 1.85
N ALA A 75 -5.99 14.09 0.67
CA ALA A 75 -5.60 14.98 -0.41
C ALA A 75 -6.77 15.90 -0.84
N ALA A 76 -7.98 15.37 -1.01
CA ALA A 76 -9.16 16.14 -1.35
C ALA A 76 -9.46 17.22 -0.30
N VAL A 77 -9.45 16.87 0.98
CA VAL A 77 -9.71 17.81 2.08
C VAL A 77 -8.69 18.94 2.11
N ARG A 78 -7.40 18.63 1.94
CA ARG A 78 -6.33 19.63 1.93
C ARG A 78 -6.42 20.59 0.75
N LEU A 79 -6.83 20.09 -0.41
CA LEU A 79 -7.09 20.93 -1.58
C LEU A 79 -8.29 21.85 -1.38
N GLU A 80 -9.41 21.30 -0.88
CA GLU A 80 -10.70 22.00 -0.86
C GLU A 80 -10.86 22.91 0.35
N ARG A 81 -10.46 22.46 1.55
CA ARG A 81 -10.66 23.21 2.80
C ARG A 81 -9.46 24.06 3.17
N ASP A 82 -8.24 23.52 3.00
CA ASP A 82 -7.03 24.21 3.42
C ASP A 82 -6.47 25.12 2.31
N GLY A 83 -7.01 25.01 1.08
CA GLY A 83 -6.57 25.81 -0.08
C GLY A 83 -5.12 25.52 -0.49
N MET A 84 -4.59 24.36 -0.15
CA MET A 84 -3.21 23.98 -0.48
C MET A 84 -3.04 23.75 -1.98
N ALA A 85 -1.85 24.04 -2.52
CA ALA A 85 -1.51 23.65 -3.86
C ALA A 85 -1.51 22.12 -4.02
N ALA A 86 -1.87 21.61 -5.20
CA ALA A 86 -2.04 20.19 -5.42
C ALA A 86 -0.78 19.34 -5.09
N PRO A 87 0.45 19.76 -5.45
CA PRO A 87 1.65 19.03 -5.05
C PRO A 87 1.85 18.95 -3.53
N GLU A 88 1.55 20.02 -2.82
CA GLU A 88 1.70 20.10 -1.38
C GLU A 88 0.64 19.26 -0.65
N ALA A 89 -0.63 19.38 -1.08
CA ALA A 89 -1.74 18.59 -0.55
C ALA A 89 -1.51 17.08 -0.72
N TRP A 90 -1.02 16.68 -1.89
CA TRP A 90 -0.68 15.30 -2.19
C TRP A 90 0.47 14.78 -1.34
N ARG A 91 1.58 15.52 -1.25
CA ARG A 91 2.73 15.17 -0.40
C ARG A 91 2.30 15.01 1.07
N ALA A 92 1.56 15.96 1.60
CA ALA A 92 1.09 15.92 2.97
C ALA A 92 0.12 14.75 3.24
N ALA A 93 -0.69 14.35 2.25
CA ALA A 93 -1.53 13.15 2.34
C ALA A 93 -0.68 11.87 2.35
N LEU A 94 0.33 11.77 1.47
CA LEU A 94 1.27 10.65 1.46
C LEU A 94 1.99 10.52 2.80
N ASP A 95 2.53 11.59 3.34
CA ASP A 95 3.27 11.55 4.61
C ASP A 95 2.40 11.13 5.80
N SER A 96 1.11 11.48 5.78
CA SER A 96 0.19 11.13 6.86
C SER A 96 -0.35 9.70 6.80
N VAL A 97 -0.42 9.09 5.61
CA VAL A 97 -1.11 7.80 5.40
C VAL A 97 -0.17 6.67 5.00
N TRP A 98 1.01 6.98 4.45
CA TRP A 98 1.88 5.98 3.84
C TRP A 98 2.27 4.83 4.79
N GLU A 99 2.58 5.15 6.03
CA GLU A 99 2.95 4.15 7.06
C GLU A 99 1.83 3.15 7.38
N LEU A 100 0.58 3.49 7.03
CA LEU A 100 -0.57 2.59 7.18
C LEU A 100 -0.67 1.60 6.01
N THR A 101 0.06 1.85 4.91
CA THR A 101 0.08 0.96 3.75
C THR A 101 1.07 -0.19 3.93
N ALA A 102 0.92 -1.23 3.14
CA ALA A 102 1.89 -2.31 3.03
C ALA A 102 3.00 -2.02 1.98
N MET A 103 2.90 -0.89 1.29
CA MET A 103 3.83 -0.48 0.23
C MET A 103 5.14 0.04 0.82
N LYS A 104 6.22 -0.05 0.03
CA LYS A 104 7.58 0.33 0.41
C LYS A 104 7.95 1.71 -0.14
N ASN A 105 9.20 2.10 0.08
CA ASN A 105 9.72 3.39 -0.38
C ASN A 105 9.72 3.52 -1.91
N ALA A 106 9.92 2.43 -2.65
CA ALA A 106 9.91 2.48 -4.12
C ALA A 106 8.56 2.99 -4.66
N GLU A 107 7.45 2.47 -4.13
CA GLU A 107 6.10 2.93 -4.50
C GLU A 107 5.85 4.36 -4.01
N LYS A 108 6.37 4.71 -2.81
CA LYS A 108 6.26 6.09 -2.28
C LYS A 108 6.92 7.11 -3.20
N GLU A 109 8.12 6.84 -3.69
CA GLU A 109 8.85 7.71 -4.60
C GLU A 109 8.10 7.94 -5.92
N ILE A 110 7.48 6.89 -6.47
CA ILE A 110 6.64 7.02 -7.67
C ILE A 110 5.47 7.97 -7.37
N MET A 111 4.80 7.83 -6.24
CA MET A 111 3.66 8.66 -5.86
C MET A 111 4.07 10.11 -5.55
N LEU A 112 5.25 10.33 -4.95
CA LEU A 112 5.79 11.66 -4.74
C LEU A 112 6.14 12.35 -6.06
N SER A 113 6.77 11.61 -6.98
CA SER A 113 7.09 12.11 -8.33
C SER A 113 5.83 12.52 -9.11
N LEU A 114 4.80 11.67 -9.07
CA LEU A 114 3.49 11.98 -9.66
C LEU A 114 2.89 13.26 -9.07
N GLY A 115 2.97 13.42 -7.75
CA GLY A 115 2.41 14.58 -7.04
C GLY A 115 2.94 15.92 -7.53
N ASN A 116 4.20 15.97 -7.98
CA ASN A 116 4.81 17.20 -8.48
C ASN A 116 4.16 17.72 -9.78
N THR A 117 3.43 16.87 -10.51
CA THR A 117 2.80 17.23 -11.79
C THR A 117 1.28 17.42 -11.64
N LEU A 118 0.67 16.85 -10.62
CA LEU A 118 -0.77 16.94 -10.40
C LEU A 118 -1.19 18.40 -10.13
N GLY A 119 -2.09 18.91 -11.00
CA GLY A 119 -2.61 20.27 -10.88
C GLY A 119 -1.61 21.39 -11.17
N ALA A 120 -0.35 21.08 -11.51
CA ALA A 120 0.71 22.03 -11.78
C ALA A 120 1.06 22.15 -13.27
N THR A 121 0.72 21.15 -14.08
CA THR A 121 0.99 21.08 -15.51
C THR A 121 -0.30 21.02 -16.33
N ASP A 122 -0.18 21.07 -17.66
CA ASP A 122 -1.33 20.89 -18.54
C ASP A 122 -1.92 19.46 -18.45
N ARG A 123 -3.12 19.30 -19.03
CA ARG A 123 -3.86 18.05 -18.97
C ARG A 123 -3.10 16.88 -19.58
N ASP A 124 -2.52 17.06 -20.74
CA ASP A 124 -1.84 16.00 -21.48
C ASP A 124 -0.59 15.53 -20.74
N ASP A 125 0.09 16.47 -20.12
CA ASP A 125 1.25 16.21 -19.28
C ASP A 125 0.87 15.43 -18.01
N GLN A 126 -0.20 15.84 -17.33
CA GLN A 126 -0.73 15.09 -16.16
C GLN A 126 -1.13 13.65 -16.53
N VAL A 127 -1.82 13.46 -17.66
CA VAL A 127 -2.20 12.13 -18.17
C VAL A 127 -0.96 11.29 -18.46
N ARG A 128 0.05 11.89 -19.10
CA ARG A 128 1.31 11.18 -19.38
C ARG A 128 2.02 10.73 -18.11
N HIS A 129 2.10 11.58 -17.10
CA HIS A 129 2.73 11.25 -15.82
C HIS A 129 1.92 10.20 -15.02
N LEU A 130 0.59 10.23 -15.07
CA LEU A 130 -0.25 9.18 -14.50
C LEU A 130 0.01 7.83 -15.16
N ARG A 131 0.08 7.76 -16.49
CA ARG A 131 0.42 6.54 -17.22
C ARG A 131 1.82 6.01 -16.87
N LEU A 132 2.77 6.92 -16.71
CA LEU A 132 4.12 6.54 -16.29
C LEU A 132 4.11 5.94 -14.89
N ALA A 133 3.45 6.59 -13.93
CA ALA A 133 3.32 6.08 -12.56
C ALA A 133 2.62 4.71 -12.52
N VAL A 134 1.55 4.52 -13.30
CA VAL A 134 0.87 3.23 -13.44
C VAL A 134 1.83 2.14 -13.93
N LYS A 135 2.57 2.38 -15.01
CA LYS A 135 3.55 1.41 -15.55
C LYS A 135 4.66 1.08 -14.57
N GLN A 136 5.16 2.09 -13.83
CA GLN A 136 6.19 1.87 -12.82
C GLN A 136 5.65 1.02 -11.65
N LEU A 137 4.43 1.28 -11.18
CA LEU A 137 3.78 0.46 -10.15
C LEU A 137 3.51 -0.98 -10.63
N GLU A 138 3.03 -1.13 -11.88
CA GLU A 138 2.84 -2.44 -12.49
C GLU A 138 4.16 -3.24 -12.58
N SER A 139 5.29 -2.58 -12.80
CA SER A 139 6.59 -3.25 -12.83
C SER A 139 7.07 -3.73 -11.46
N LEU A 140 6.60 -3.12 -10.36
CA LEU A 140 6.93 -3.53 -8.98
C LEU A 140 6.00 -4.63 -8.44
N GLU A 141 4.83 -4.83 -9.04
CA GLU A 141 3.85 -5.82 -8.58
C GLU A 141 4.38 -7.26 -8.60
N PRO A 142 5.07 -7.74 -9.66
CA PRO A 142 5.63 -9.09 -9.69
C PRO A 142 6.63 -9.36 -8.57
N GLU A 143 7.49 -8.39 -8.26
CA GLU A 143 8.45 -8.47 -7.15
C GLU A 143 7.72 -8.60 -5.81
N ALA A 144 6.69 -7.77 -5.60
CA ALA A 144 5.86 -7.83 -4.39
C ALA A 144 5.12 -9.17 -4.25
N ALA A 145 4.65 -9.74 -5.38
CA ALA A 145 3.99 -11.03 -5.40
C ALA A 145 4.97 -12.20 -5.14
N GLU A 146 6.21 -12.10 -5.60
CA GLU A 146 7.24 -13.09 -5.33
C GLU A 146 7.67 -13.03 -3.85
N GLU A 147 7.86 -11.85 -3.30
CA GLU A 147 8.09 -11.68 -1.85
C GLU A 147 6.97 -12.33 -1.04
N GLN A 148 5.71 -12.08 -1.37
CA GLN A 148 4.56 -12.70 -0.71
C GLN A 148 4.66 -14.23 -0.72
N ARG A 149 4.86 -14.84 -1.91
CA ARG A 149 4.96 -16.30 -2.06
C ARG A 149 6.13 -16.88 -1.26
N ARG A 150 7.26 -16.19 -1.22
CA ARG A 150 8.45 -16.60 -0.46
C ARG A 150 8.16 -16.62 1.04
N TYR A 151 7.46 -15.60 1.56
CA TYR A 151 7.07 -15.54 2.96
C TYR A 151 6.02 -16.60 3.31
N GLU A 152 5.02 -16.82 2.48
CA GLU A 152 4.03 -17.90 2.70
C GLU A 152 4.70 -19.27 2.77
N LYS A 153 5.64 -19.56 1.88
CA LYS A 153 6.40 -20.81 1.87
C LYS A 153 7.25 -20.97 3.14
N MET A 154 7.92 -19.90 3.55
CA MET A 154 8.73 -19.89 4.79
C MET A 154 7.87 -20.18 6.01
N TRP A 155 6.69 -19.55 6.13
CA TRP A 155 5.77 -19.76 7.26
C TRP A 155 5.20 -21.16 7.30
N LYS A 156 4.84 -21.74 6.15
CA LYS A 156 4.39 -23.15 6.05
C LYS A 156 5.50 -24.11 6.52
N SER A 157 6.74 -23.85 6.14
CA SER A 157 7.89 -24.67 6.55
C SER A 157 8.19 -24.54 8.05
N LEU A 158 8.14 -23.31 8.60
CA LEU A 158 8.33 -23.06 10.02
C LEU A 158 7.22 -23.69 10.88
N GLY A 159 5.97 -23.63 10.42
CA GLY A 159 4.85 -24.28 11.08
C GLY A 159 5.00 -25.80 11.13
N LEU A 160 5.43 -26.41 10.02
CA LEU A 160 5.69 -27.85 9.95
C LEU A 160 6.85 -28.27 10.87
N LEU A 161 7.97 -27.57 10.82
CA LEU A 161 9.15 -27.83 11.66
C LEU A 161 8.86 -27.60 13.15
N GLY A 162 8.15 -26.52 13.49
CA GLY A 162 7.74 -26.23 14.86
C GLY A 162 6.79 -27.30 15.40
N GLY A 163 5.82 -27.74 14.62
CA GLY A 163 4.93 -28.85 14.99
C GLY A 163 5.67 -30.17 15.22
N ALA A 164 6.64 -30.48 14.34
CA ALA A 164 7.47 -31.68 14.49
C ALA A 164 8.35 -31.64 15.76
N LEU A 165 8.93 -30.45 16.05
CA LEU A 165 9.75 -30.25 17.24
C LEU A 165 8.93 -30.43 18.53
N VAL A 166 7.72 -29.87 18.58
CA VAL A 166 6.80 -30.04 19.71
C VAL A 166 6.40 -31.50 19.86
N ALA A 167 6.13 -32.21 18.76
CA ALA A 167 5.81 -33.66 18.82
C ALA A 167 6.98 -34.49 19.39
N VAL A 168 8.22 -34.17 19.02
CA VAL A 168 9.42 -34.86 19.51
C VAL A 168 9.67 -34.59 21.02
N ILE A 169 9.35 -33.38 21.50
CA ILE A 169 9.55 -33.01 22.91
C ILE A 169 8.47 -33.65 23.82
N LEU A 170 7.27 -33.91 23.27
CA LEU A 170 6.14 -34.48 24.00
C LEU A 170 6.15 -36.02 24.02
N TYR A 171 6.90 -36.65 23.14
CA TYR A 171 7.04 -38.11 23.04
C TYR A 171 8.27 -38.60 23.85
#